data_de09923e9e1ef761c998135d87766b81
#
_entry.id   de09923e9e1ef761c998135d87766b81
#
_cell.length_a   1.000
_cell.length_b   1.000
_cell.length_c   1.000
_cell.angle_alpha   90.00
_cell.angle_beta   90.00
_cell.angle_gamma   90.00
#
_symmetry.space_group_name_H-M   'P 1'
#
loop_
_entity.id
_entity.type
_entity.pdbx_description
1 polymer ?
#
loop_
_entity_poly.entity_id
_entity_poly.type
_entity_poly.pdbx_seq_one_letter_code
_entity_poly.pdbx_strand_id
1 'polypeptide(L)'
;MTENELKALLKTVTPPNKAARAAAHAHWAALAKPLGGLGRLETMVEDAAALMGTETPDLANRAVLVLCADNGVVAQGVSQTDASVTRAVLENLAARRTSVCRMAAAAHCAVVPVDMGIAGTPVAGVINCRVALGTADFTQGPAMSRAQAVQSIACGIELVQAQKRQGVQMLATGEMGIGNTTTSSAVASVLLGRPVQEMTGRGAGLSDEGLRRKIDAIRRGIVVNRPDAADPLGVLAALGGFDIAGLCGVFLGGALENVPILMDGFISGVAALCAVRLCPAAAKAVFASHVSSEPAARLVLEELDKKPLITANLHLGEGTGAVASLPLWDMALAVYNGCYSFAEGGITPYTPQC
;
A
#
# COMPACT_ATOMS: atom_id res chain seq x y z
N MET A 1 5.89 -8.00 -19.65
CA MET A 1 6.37 -9.03 -18.71
C MET A 1 5.41 -10.21 -18.73
N THR A 2 5.90 -11.42 -18.80
CA THR A 2 5.13 -12.67 -18.64
C THR A 2 5.11 -13.09 -17.17
N GLU A 3 4.23 -14.03 -16.80
CA GLU A 3 4.17 -14.59 -15.43
C GLU A 3 5.50 -15.27 -15.03
N ASN A 4 6.15 -15.96 -15.97
CA ASN A 4 7.44 -16.61 -15.71
C ASN A 4 8.57 -15.60 -15.50
N GLU A 5 8.59 -14.52 -16.26
CA GLU A 5 9.52 -13.41 -16.07
C GLU A 5 9.31 -12.71 -14.73
N LEU A 6 8.04 -12.50 -14.32
CA LEU A 6 7.71 -11.97 -12.99
C LEU A 6 8.24 -12.90 -11.89
N LYS A 7 7.95 -14.21 -11.98
CA LYS A 7 8.45 -15.20 -11.00
C LYS A 7 9.97 -15.23 -10.94
N ALA A 8 10.65 -15.11 -12.06
CA ALA A 8 12.11 -15.05 -12.11
C ALA A 8 12.65 -13.77 -11.46
N LEU A 9 12.03 -12.62 -11.75
CA LEU A 9 12.38 -11.33 -11.16
C LEU A 9 12.23 -11.34 -9.63
N LEU A 10 11.13 -11.89 -9.12
CA LEU A 10 10.87 -11.92 -7.68
C LEU A 10 11.87 -12.78 -6.89
N LYS A 11 12.52 -13.75 -7.51
CA LYS A 11 13.61 -14.53 -6.89
C LYS A 11 14.87 -13.70 -6.63
N THR A 12 15.01 -12.54 -7.25
CA THR A 12 16.16 -11.64 -7.03
C THR A 12 16.01 -10.73 -5.81
N VAL A 13 14.83 -10.72 -5.17
CA VAL A 13 14.61 -9.93 -3.95
C VAL A 13 15.48 -10.47 -2.83
N THR A 14 16.41 -9.64 -2.36
CA THR A 14 17.33 -9.98 -1.26
C THR A 14 16.67 -9.78 0.11
N PRO A 15 17.09 -10.51 1.15
CA PRO A 15 16.64 -10.25 2.52
C PRO A 15 17.11 -8.86 3.02
N PRO A 16 16.50 -8.31 4.09
CA PRO A 16 16.95 -7.06 4.69
C PRO A 16 18.36 -7.18 5.26
N ASN A 17 19.11 -6.09 5.26
CA ASN A 17 20.49 -6.03 5.76
C ASN A 17 20.52 -6.00 7.30
N LYS A 18 20.87 -7.12 7.91
CA LYS A 18 20.93 -7.27 9.37
C LYS A 18 22.00 -6.39 10.02
N ALA A 19 23.12 -6.15 9.33
CA ALA A 19 24.21 -5.32 9.87
C ALA A 19 23.78 -3.85 9.92
N ALA A 20 23.13 -3.34 8.86
CA ALA A 20 22.59 -1.98 8.86
C ALA A 20 21.51 -1.79 9.94
N ARG A 21 20.64 -2.78 10.15
CA ARG A 21 19.67 -2.75 11.25
C ARG A 21 20.33 -2.68 12.62
N ALA A 22 21.34 -3.53 12.85
CA ALA A 22 22.07 -3.57 14.11
C ALA A 22 22.84 -2.25 14.37
N ALA A 23 23.44 -1.66 13.32
CA ALA A 23 24.09 -0.36 13.42
C ALA A 23 23.10 0.76 13.78
N ALA A 24 21.93 0.80 13.11
CA ALA A 24 20.87 1.77 13.42
C ALA A 24 20.34 1.59 14.86
N HIS A 25 20.16 0.36 15.32
CA HIS A 25 19.78 0.06 16.70
C HIS A 25 20.83 0.54 17.70
N ALA A 26 22.13 0.27 17.43
CA ALA A 26 23.24 0.74 18.26
C ALA A 26 23.31 2.28 18.30
N HIS A 27 23.06 2.95 17.17
CA HIS A 27 22.98 4.41 17.13
C HIS A 27 21.87 4.94 18.03
N TRP A 28 20.63 4.39 17.94
CA TRP A 28 19.53 4.74 18.84
C TRP A 28 19.89 4.56 20.32
N ALA A 29 20.59 3.47 20.66
CA ALA A 29 21.00 3.17 22.03
C ALA A 29 22.10 4.12 22.54
N ALA A 30 22.88 4.74 21.64
CA ALA A 30 23.93 5.70 22.00
C ALA A 30 23.39 7.11 22.26
N LEU A 31 22.18 7.45 21.78
CA LEU A 31 21.57 8.75 22.01
C LEU A 31 21.13 8.94 23.48
N ALA A 32 21.35 10.14 24.04
CA ALA A 32 21.05 10.46 25.43
C ALA A 32 19.54 10.56 25.72
N LYS A 33 18.88 9.41 25.70
CA LYS A 33 17.43 9.25 25.95
C LYS A 33 17.16 7.89 26.58
N PRO A 34 15.97 7.65 27.17
CA PRO A 34 15.58 6.32 27.62
C PRO A 34 15.64 5.30 26.47
N LEU A 35 16.17 4.12 26.73
CA LEU A 35 16.28 3.03 25.75
C LEU A 35 14.88 2.66 25.23
N GLY A 36 14.71 2.62 23.92
CA GLY A 36 13.41 2.34 23.28
C GLY A 36 12.33 3.40 23.56
N GLY A 37 12.68 4.58 24.07
CA GLY A 37 11.75 5.60 24.54
C GLY A 37 10.81 6.16 23.47
N LEU A 38 11.17 6.09 22.18
CA LEU A 38 10.31 6.46 21.06
C LEU A 38 9.57 5.25 20.44
N GLY A 39 9.79 4.03 20.97
CA GLY A 39 9.03 2.84 20.57
C GLY A 39 9.05 2.58 19.07
N ARG A 40 7.87 2.61 18.45
CA ARG A 40 7.71 2.34 17.00
C ARG A 40 8.46 3.30 16.09
N LEU A 41 8.68 4.54 16.52
CA LEU A 41 9.44 5.50 15.73
C LEU A 41 10.91 5.10 15.60
N GLU A 42 11.47 4.40 16.58
CA GLU A 42 12.83 3.84 16.48
C GLU A 42 12.86 2.65 15.54
N THR A 43 11.96 1.67 15.75
CA THR A 43 11.96 0.42 14.97
C THR A 43 11.67 0.65 13.49
N MET A 44 10.86 1.66 13.11
CA MET A 44 10.63 1.94 11.70
C MET A 44 11.89 2.51 11.00
N VAL A 45 12.71 3.30 11.70
CA VAL A 45 14.00 3.79 11.16
C VAL A 45 15.00 2.63 11.03
N GLU A 46 15.05 1.72 12.02
CA GLU A 46 15.85 0.50 11.94
C GLU A 46 15.44 -0.39 10.75
N ASP A 47 14.13 -0.53 10.52
CA ASP A 47 13.60 -1.32 9.39
C ASP A 47 13.92 -0.64 8.05
N ALA A 48 13.85 0.68 7.97
CA ALA A 48 14.27 1.43 6.78
C ALA A 48 15.78 1.30 6.53
N ALA A 49 16.59 1.41 7.59
CA ALA A 49 18.04 1.17 7.52
C ALA A 49 18.36 -0.24 6.99
N ALA A 50 17.65 -1.26 7.50
CA ALA A 50 17.78 -2.64 7.06
C ALA A 50 17.40 -2.84 5.58
N LEU A 51 16.31 -2.20 5.15
CA LEU A 51 15.85 -2.25 3.75
C LEU A 51 16.86 -1.58 2.82
N MET A 52 17.31 -0.36 3.17
CA MET A 52 18.18 0.46 2.34
C MET A 52 19.67 0.04 2.41
N GLY A 53 20.04 -0.79 3.40
CA GLY A 53 21.43 -1.25 3.61
C GLY A 53 22.37 -0.17 4.14
N THR A 54 21.85 0.83 4.84
CA THR A 54 22.60 1.96 5.43
C THR A 54 22.15 2.25 6.86
N GLU A 55 23.07 2.64 7.73
CA GLU A 55 22.71 3.10 9.08
C GLU A 55 22.08 4.51 9.10
N THR A 56 22.26 5.30 8.06
CA THR A 56 21.77 6.66 7.92
C THR A 56 20.75 6.77 6.77
N PRO A 57 19.51 6.26 6.96
CA PRO A 57 18.51 6.32 5.90
C PRO A 57 18.10 7.78 5.63
N ASP A 58 18.25 8.20 4.37
CA ASP A 58 17.71 9.46 3.88
C ASP A 58 16.33 9.20 3.27
N LEU A 59 15.30 9.86 3.79
CA LEU A 59 13.92 9.69 3.38
C LEU A 59 13.23 11.04 3.10
N ALA A 60 14.01 12.06 2.74
CA ALA A 60 13.51 13.42 2.55
C ALA A 60 12.70 13.58 1.26
N ASN A 61 13.14 12.95 0.16
CA ASN A 61 12.43 13.05 -1.12
C ASN A 61 11.36 11.96 -1.23
N ARG A 62 10.09 12.38 -1.21
CA ARG A 62 8.93 11.49 -1.05
C ARG A 62 7.87 11.74 -2.11
N ALA A 63 7.18 10.68 -2.50
CA ALA A 63 6.01 10.78 -3.36
C ALA A 63 4.90 9.81 -2.93
N VAL A 64 3.65 10.19 -3.15
CA VAL A 64 2.49 9.29 -3.06
C VAL A 64 2.03 8.94 -4.46
N LEU A 65 2.03 7.64 -4.77
CA LEU A 65 1.49 7.07 -6.01
C LEU A 65 0.00 6.80 -5.80
N VAL A 66 -0.86 7.52 -6.52
CA VAL A 66 -2.33 7.30 -6.45
C VAL A 66 -2.76 6.56 -7.71
N LEU A 67 -2.97 5.25 -7.59
CA LEU A 67 -3.34 4.37 -8.69
C LEU A 67 -4.87 4.36 -8.85
N CYS A 68 -5.36 4.73 -10.02
CA CYS A 68 -6.78 4.91 -10.29
C CYS A 68 -7.26 3.91 -11.34
N ALA A 69 -8.38 3.21 -11.06
CA ALA A 69 -8.98 2.25 -12.00
C ALA A 69 -10.49 2.11 -11.81
N ASP A 70 -11.21 1.82 -12.87
CA ASP A 70 -12.61 1.44 -12.83
C ASP A 70 -12.76 -0.05 -12.50
N ASN A 71 -13.73 -0.38 -11.63
CA ASN A 71 -14.03 -1.74 -11.21
C ASN A 71 -15.42 -2.14 -11.70
N GLY A 72 -15.50 -3.17 -12.56
CA GLY A 72 -16.74 -3.61 -13.20
C GLY A 72 -17.82 -4.08 -12.23
N VAL A 73 -17.45 -4.51 -11.03
CA VAL A 73 -18.40 -4.91 -9.98
C VAL A 73 -19.35 -3.77 -9.53
N VAL A 74 -19.04 -2.52 -9.85
CA VAL A 74 -19.94 -1.36 -9.61
C VAL A 74 -21.31 -1.58 -10.22
N ALA A 75 -21.42 -2.30 -11.34
CA ALA A 75 -22.68 -2.67 -11.96
C ALA A 75 -23.64 -3.44 -11.02
N GLN A 76 -23.13 -4.04 -9.93
CA GLN A 76 -23.92 -4.75 -8.93
C GLN A 76 -24.50 -3.83 -7.83
N GLY A 77 -24.38 -2.51 -7.96
CA GLY A 77 -24.92 -1.54 -6.96
C GLY A 77 -24.20 -1.64 -5.60
N VAL A 78 -22.90 -1.90 -5.62
CA VAL A 78 -22.05 -2.06 -4.43
C VAL A 78 -21.43 -0.76 -3.94
N SER A 79 -21.80 0.36 -4.53
CA SER A 79 -21.36 1.72 -4.16
C SER A 79 -22.54 2.68 -4.23
N GLN A 80 -22.45 3.84 -3.54
CA GLN A 80 -23.41 4.93 -3.64
C GLN A 80 -23.29 5.72 -4.94
N THR A 81 -22.14 5.63 -5.60
CA THR A 81 -21.78 6.37 -6.82
C THR A 81 -21.36 5.40 -7.91
N ASP A 82 -21.32 5.89 -9.13
CA ASP A 82 -20.86 5.14 -10.30
C ASP A 82 -19.39 5.46 -10.66
N ALA A 83 -18.89 4.82 -11.71
CA ALA A 83 -17.50 4.94 -12.17
C ALA A 83 -17.12 6.37 -12.62
N SER A 84 -18.09 7.26 -12.92
CA SER A 84 -17.79 8.65 -13.31
C SER A 84 -17.05 9.42 -12.22
N VAL A 85 -17.27 9.05 -10.95
CA VAL A 85 -16.57 9.65 -9.81
C VAL A 85 -15.08 9.29 -9.81
N THR A 86 -14.71 8.07 -10.22
CA THR A 86 -13.28 7.68 -10.35
C THR A 86 -12.55 8.64 -11.30
N ARG A 87 -13.16 8.91 -12.46
CA ARG A 87 -12.60 9.85 -13.43
C ARG A 87 -12.53 11.28 -12.90
N ALA A 88 -13.63 11.76 -12.28
CA ALA A 88 -13.67 13.11 -11.72
C ALA A 88 -12.60 13.32 -10.65
N VAL A 89 -12.36 12.32 -9.80
CA VAL A 89 -11.29 12.40 -8.79
C VAL A 89 -9.91 12.37 -9.45
N LEU A 90 -9.68 11.54 -10.49
CA LEU A 90 -8.41 11.53 -11.22
C LEU A 90 -8.09 12.91 -11.84
N GLU A 91 -9.08 13.56 -12.45
CA GLU A 91 -8.95 14.92 -13.00
C GLU A 91 -8.61 15.95 -11.89
N ASN A 92 -9.22 15.81 -10.72
CA ASN A 92 -8.93 16.67 -9.57
C ASN A 92 -7.56 16.35 -8.90
N LEU A 93 -7.09 15.11 -8.94
CA LEU A 93 -5.72 14.74 -8.56
C LEU A 93 -4.71 15.43 -9.47
N ALA A 94 -4.92 15.38 -10.80
CA ALA A 94 -4.08 16.09 -11.76
C ALA A 94 -4.08 17.62 -11.52
N ALA A 95 -5.24 18.17 -11.19
CA ALA A 95 -5.41 19.59 -10.85
C ALA A 95 -4.96 19.95 -9.41
N ARG A 96 -4.44 19.00 -8.63
CA ARG A 96 -3.97 19.20 -7.24
C ARG A 96 -5.06 19.69 -6.28
N ARG A 97 -6.30 19.20 -6.40
CA ARG A 97 -7.46 19.70 -5.64
C ARG A 97 -7.99 18.73 -4.58
N THR A 98 -7.57 17.44 -4.63
CA THR A 98 -8.08 16.41 -3.72
C THR A 98 -7.51 16.51 -2.31
N SER A 99 -8.06 15.73 -1.38
CA SER A 99 -7.63 15.69 0.02
C SER A 99 -6.15 15.33 0.16
N VAL A 100 -5.70 14.28 -0.53
CA VAL A 100 -4.29 13.88 -0.49
C VAL A 100 -3.37 14.97 -1.02
N CYS A 101 -3.80 15.74 -2.04
CA CYS A 101 -2.98 16.84 -2.58
C CYS A 101 -2.73 17.93 -1.54
N ARG A 102 -3.74 18.24 -0.70
CA ARG A 102 -3.59 19.23 0.39
C ARG A 102 -2.72 18.71 1.52
N MET A 103 -2.93 17.46 1.92
CA MET A 103 -2.12 16.83 2.96
C MET A 103 -0.66 16.64 2.50
N ALA A 104 -0.44 16.19 1.28
CA ALA A 104 0.88 16.00 0.69
C ALA A 104 1.67 17.31 0.60
N ALA A 105 1.02 18.42 0.24
CA ALA A 105 1.64 19.74 0.25
C ALA A 105 2.12 20.14 1.67
N ALA A 106 1.33 19.86 2.70
CA ALA A 106 1.71 20.12 4.10
C ALA A 106 2.81 19.18 4.61
N ALA A 107 2.91 17.97 4.06
CA ALA A 107 3.90 16.94 4.42
C ALA A 107 5.11 16.91 3.46
N HIS A 108 5.28 17.94 2.61
CA HIS A 108 6.37 18.01 1.61
C HIS A 108 6.52 16.74 0.77
N CYS A 109 5.39 16.19 0.31
CA CYS A 109 5.32 14.96 -0.47
C CYS A 109 4.75 15.25 -1.87
N ALA A 110 5.39 14.76 -2.91
CA ALA A 110 4.85 14.87 -4.27
C ALA A 110 3.64 13.94 -4.45
N VAL A 111 2.64 14.37 -5.25
CA VAL A 111 1.51 13.49 -5.63
C VAL A 111 1.67 13.07 -7.07
N VAL A 112 1.63 11.77 -7.33
CA VAL A 112 1.78 11.17 -8.66
C VAL A 112 0.50 10.40 -9.01
N PRO A 113 -0.44 11.01 -9.74
CA PRO A 113 -1.64 10.33 -10.19
C PRO A 113 -1.33 9.39 -11.34
N VAL A 114 -1.87 8.17 -11.29
CA VAL A 114 -1.64 7.09 -12.27
C VAL A 114 -2.97 6.52 -12.72
N ASP A 115 -3.18 6.45 -14.02
CA ASP A 115 -4.34 5.80 -14.64
C ASP A 115 -3.97 4.34 -14.99
N MET A 116 -4.53 3.41 -14.23
CA MET A 116 -4.36 1.96 -14.42
C MET A 116 -5.43 1.34 -15.33
N GLY A 117 -6.52 2.07 -15.57
CA GLY A 117 -7.63 1.59 -16.39
C GLY A 117 -8.93 2.31 -16.08
N ILE A 118 -9.06 3.56 -16.51
CA ILE A 118 -10.29 4.34 -16.41
C ILE A 118 -10.89 4.53 -17.79
N ALA A 119 -12.22 4.43 -17.89
CA ALA A 119 -12.95 4.67 -19.13
C ALA A 119 -12.76 6.12 -19.64
N GLY A 120 -12.75 6.27 -20.96
CA GLY A 120 -12.62 7.57 -21.64
C GLY A 120 -11.17 7.91 -22.06
N THR A 121 -10.93 9.15 -22.42
CA THR A 121 -9.63 9.62 -22.92
C THR A 121 -8.61 9.80 -21.78
N PRO A 122 -7.29 9.68 -22.05
CA PRO A 122 -6.25 9.97 -21.06
C PRO A 122 -6.38 11.39 -20.49
N VAL A 123 -6.05 11.55 -19.20
CA VAL A 123 -6.07 12.85 -18.50
C VAL A 123 -4.67 13.47 -18.54
N ALA A 124 -4.57 14.74 -18.92
CA ALA A 124 -3.29 15.44 -18.94
C ALA A 124 -2.68 15.55 -17.52
N GLY A 125 -1.37 15.36 -17.39
CA GLY A 125 -0.67 15.41 -16.11
C GLY A 125 -0.83 14.12 -15.27
N VAL A 126 -1.39 13.06 -15.83
CA VAL A 126 -1.54 11.72 -15.23
C VAL A 126 -0.63 10.74 -15.96
N ILE A 127 0.07 9.89 -15.22
CA ILE A 127 0.85 8.79 -15.82
C ILE A 127 -0.12 7.76 -16.38
N ASN A 128 0.01 7.45 -17.66
CA ASN A 128 -0.85 6.47 -18.33
C ASN A 128 -0.22 5.08 -18.26
N CYS A 129 -0.80 4.23 -17.39
CA CYS A 129 -0.47 2.82 -17.21
C CYS A 129 -1.68 1.92 -17.52
N ARG A 130 -2.58 2.36 -18.39
CA ARG A 130 -3.83 1.63 -18.70
C ARG A 130 -3.56 0.24 -19.20
N VAL A 131 -4.14 -0.74 -18.52
CA VAL A 131 -4.17 -2.14 -18.93
C VAL A 131 -5.41 -2.42 -19.81
N ALA A 132 -6.56 -1.88 -19.39
CA ALA A 132 -7.81 -1.88 -20.13
C ALA A 132 -8.70 -0.72 -19.65
N LEU A 133 -9.92 -0.58 -20.18
CA LEU A 133 -10.88 0.45 -19.77
C LEU A 133 -11.74 -0.03 -18.58
N GLY A 134 -11.09 -0.35 -17.45
CA GLY A 134 -11.70 -0.97 -16.27
C GLY A 134 -11.69 -2.50 -16.32
N THR A 135 -11.98 -3.12 -15.17
CA THR A 135 -12.13 -4.58 -15.07
C THR A 135 -13.53 -5.03 -15.49
N ALA A 136 -13.69 -6.32 -15.76
CA ALA A 136 -15.00 -6.94 -15.89
C ALA A 136 -15.69 -7.08 -14.52
N ASP A 137 -16.99 -7.34 -14.54
CA ASP A 137 -17.77 -7.69 -13.36
C ASP A 137 -17.45 -9.12 -12.91
N PHE A 138 -16.75 -9.26 -11.80
CA PHE A 138 -16.32 -10.56 -11.29
C PHE A 138 -17.48 -11.49 -10.88
N THR A 139 -18.70 -10.99 -10.81
CA THR A 139 -19.88 -11.84 -10.55
C THR A 139 -20.29 -12.65 -11.78
N GLN A 140 -19.75 -12.35 -12.97
CA GLN A 140 -20.04 -13.00 -14.24
C GLN A 140 -18.87 -13.83 -14.77
N GLY A 141 -17.69 -13.68 -14.22
CA GLY A 141 -16.44 -14.32 -14.63
C GLY A 141 -15.26 -13.59 -14.01
N PRO A 142 -14.00 -13.84 -14.39
CA PRO A 142 -12.84 -13.18 -13.84
C PRO A 142 -12.88 -11.66 -14.06
N ALA A 143 -12.45 -10.88 -13.07
CA ALA A 143 -12.32 -9.42 -13.18
C ALA A 143 -11.34 -9.02 -14.30
N MET A 144 -10.28 -9.79 -14.47
CA MET A 144 -9.26 -9.58 -15.51
C MET A 144 -8.59 -10.92 -15.87
N SER A 145 -7.90 -10.96 -16.99
CA SER A 145 -7.04 -12.11 -17.32
C SER A 145 -5.78 -12.13 -16.45
N ARG A 146 -5.15 -13.29 -16.27
CA ARG A 146 -3.84 -13.40 -15.58
C ARG A 146 -2.77 -12.51 -16.25
N ALA A 147 -2.78 -12.41 -17.57
CA ALA A 147 -1.87 -11.55 -18.31
C ALA A 147 -2.06 -10.07 -17.97
N GLN A 148 -3.30 -9.60 -17.82
CA GLN A 148 -3.61 -8.24 -17.38
C GLN A 148 -3.21 -7.99 -15.93
N ALA A 149 -3.40 -8.96 -15.02
CA ALA A 149 -2.92 -8.87 -13.65
C ALA A 149 -1.39 -8.75 -13.59
N VAL A 150 -0.66 -9.56 -14.36
CA VAL A 150 0.82 -9.47 -14.48
C VAL A 150 1.23 -8.12 -15.07
N GLN A 151 0.52 -7.61 -16.08
CA GLN A 151 0.81 -6.31 -16.67
C GLN A 151 0.61 -5.17 -15.66
N SER A 152 -0.46 -5.20 -14.86
CA SER A 152 -0.70 -4.22 -13.80
C SER A 152 0.41 -4.26 -12.75
N ILE A 153 0.82 -5.46 -12.31
CA ILE A 153 1.95 -5.65 -11.38
C ILE A 153 3.24 -5.07 -11.99
N ALA A 154 3.52 -5.36 -13.26
CA ALA A 154 4.70 -4.86 -13.95
C ALA A 154 4.72 -3.32 -13.99
N CYS A 155 3.59 -2.69 -14.30
CA CYS A 155 3.46 -1.22 -14.24
C CYS A 155 3.78 -0.68 -12.84
N GLY A 156 3.29 -1.33 -11.78
CA GLY A 156 3.60 -0.93 -10.39
C GLY A 156 5.10 -0.99 -10.09
N ILE A 157 5.78 -2.06 -10.51
CA ILE A 157 7.24 -2.21 -10.37
C ILE A 157 7.97 -1.09 -11.14
N GLU A 158 7.59 -0.84 -12.40
CA GLU A 158 8.18 0.18 -13.26
C GLU A 158 7.99 1.60 -12.71
N LEU A 159 6.84 1.88 -12.07
CA LEU A 159 6.58 3.14 -11.39
C LEU A 159 7.58 3.38 -10.25
N VAL A 160 7.85 2.37 -9.41
CA VAL A 160 8.85 2.49 -8.34
C VAL A 160 10.23 2.75 -8.91
N GLN A 161 10.63 2.02 -9.94
CA GLN A 161 11.91 2.21 -10.62
C GLN A 161 12.03 3.62 -11.22
N ALA A 162 10.96 4.13 -11.84
CA ALA A 162 10.94 5.47 -12.40
C ALA A 162 11.07 6.54 -11.31
N GLN A 163 10.35 6.41 -10.19
CA GLN A 163 10.45 7.35 -9.08
C GLN A 163 11.84 7.33 -8.42
N LYS A 164 12.41 6.13 -8.21
CA LYS A 164 13.77 5.99 -7.69
C LYS A 164 14.80 6.69 -8.59
N ARG A 165 14.70 6.52 -9.92
CA ARG A 165 15.59 7.23 -10.87
C ARG A 165 15.45 8.76 -10.80
N GLN A 166 14.30 9.27 -10.36
CA GLN A 166 14.07 10.70 -10.11
C GLN A 166 14.54 11.14 -8.71
N GLY A 167 15.19 10.24 -7.96
CA GLY A 167 15.73 10.53 -6.63
C GLY A 167 14.71 10.39 -5.49
N VAL A 168 13.52 9.82 -5.72
CA VAL A 168 12.57 9.54 -4.66
C VAL A 168 13.11 8.42 -3.77
N GLN A 169 13.09 8.65 -2.47
CA GLN A 169 13.69 7.79 -1.45
C GLN A 169 12.65 7.02 -0.64
N MET A 170 11.40 7.49 -0.60
CA MET A 170 10.28 6.85 0.03
C MET A 170 9.01 7.06 -0.80
N LEU A 171 8.22 6.01 -0.95
CA LEU A 171 6.94 6.08 -1.64
C LEU A 171 5.80 5.78 -0.66
N ALA A 172 4.69 6.48 -0.83
CA ALA A 172 3.40 6.16 -0.22
C ALA A 172 2.47 5.58 -1.27
N THR A 173 1.61 4.64 -0.85
CA THR A 173 0.54 4.11 -1.69
C THR A 173 -0.73 4.90 -1.50
N GLY A 174 -1.44 5.13 -2.59
CA GLY A 174 -2.80 5.67 -2.62
C GLY A 174 -3.56 5.02 -3.76
N GLU A 175 -4.86 5.10 -3.72
CA GLU A 175 -5.73 4.52 -4.73
C GLU A 175 -7.01 5.35 -4.91
N MET A 176 -7.62 5.20 -6.07
CA MET A 176 -8.97 5.69 -6.34
C MET A 176 -9.66 4.77 -7.36
N GLY A 177 -10.74 4.15 -6.92
CA GLY A 177 -11.54 3.28 -7.77
C GLY A 177 -12.87 2.97 -7.13
N ILE A 178 -13.96 3.55 -7.65
CA ILE A 178 -15.28 3.20 -7.12
C ILE A 178 -15.48 1.69 -7.23
N GLY A 179 -15.87 1.06 -6.12
CA GLY A 179 -16.02 -0.39 -6.01
C GLY A 179 -14.80 -1.15 -5.51
N ASN A 180 -13.62 -0.53 -5.38
CA ASN A 180 -12.39 -1.23 -4.99
C ASN A 180 -12.39 -1.75 -3.54
N THR A 181 -13.18 -1.22 -2.62
CA THR A 181 -13.40 -1.84 -1.31
C THR A 181 -14.14 -3.18 -1.44
N THR A 182 -14.94 -3.38 -2.51
CA THR A 182 -15.61 -4.65 -2.78
C THR A 182 -14.61 -5.67 -3.30
N THR A 183 -13.79 -5.31 -4.28
CA THR A 183 -12.72 -6.17 -4.81
C THR A 183 -11.71 -6.52 -3.73
N SER A 184 -11.32 -5.56 -2.89
CA SER A 184 -10.41 -5.79 -1.74
C SER A 184 -11.01 -6.77 -0.73
N SER A 185 -12.28 -6.61 -0.36
CA SER A 185 -12.96 -7.53 0.55
C SER A 185 -13.05 -8.95 -0.03
N ALA A 186 -13.29 -9.07 -1.34
CA ALA A 186 -13.33 -10.37 -2.04
C ALA A 186 -11.96 -11.06 -2.02
N VAL A 187 -10.91 -10.35 -2.41
CA VAL A 187 -9.52 -10.85 -2.41
C VAL A 187 -9.09 -11.24 -0.98
N ALA A 188 -9.32 -10.37 -0.01
CA ALA A 188 -8.95 -10.62 1.38
C ALA A 188 -9.71 -11.82 1.99
N SER A 189 -11.01 -11.98 1.68
CA SER A 189 -11.80 -13.12 2.14
C SER A 189 -11.19 -14.45 1.69
N VAL A 190 -10.74 -14.53 0.44
CA VAL A 190 -10.13 -15.74 -0.12
C VAL A 190 -8.73 -15.97 0.46
N LEU A 191 -7.87 -14.96 0.43
CA LEU A 191 -6.48 -15.11 0.87
C LEU A 191 -6.34 -15.41 2.36
N LEU A 192 -7.27 -14.90 3.19
CA LEU A 192 -7.28 -15.13 4.64
C LEU A 192 -8.20 -16.29 5.08
N GLY A 193 -8.96 -16.88 4.13
CA GLY A 193 -9.91 -17.94 4.45
C GLY A 193 -11.01 -17.51 5.44
N ARG A 194 -11.43 -16.23 5.37
CA ARG A 194 -12.39 -15.65 6.31
C ARG A 194 -13.76 -15.43 5.67
N PRO A 195 -14.84 -15.53 6.46
CA PRO A 195 -16.21 -15.27 5.99
C PRO A 195 -16.33 -13.87 5.36
N VAL A 196 -16.99 -13.77 4.21
CA VAL A 196 -17.18 -12.51 3.48
C VAL A 196 -17.78 -11.41 4.37
N GLN A 197 -18.69 -11.75 5.28
CA GLN A 197 -19.34 -10.77 6.17
C GLN A 197 -18.36 -10.09 7.12
N GLU A 198 -17.34 -10.82 7.60
CA GLU A 198 -16.30 -10.28 8.49
C GLU A 198 -15.35 -9.37 7.76
N MET A 199 -15.17 -9.61 6.46
CA MET A 199 -14.20 -8.91 5.61
C MET A 199 -14.79 -7.72 4.87
N THR A 200 -16.11 -7.48 4.98
CA THR A 200 -16.81 -6.50 4.14
C THR A 200 -17.36 -5.35 4.98
N GLY A 201 -16.85 -4.15 4.72
CA GLY A 201 -17.35 -2.90 5.28
C GLY A 201 -18.24 -2.11 4.32
N ARG A 202 -18.69 -0.95 4.82
CA ARG A 202 -19.59 -0.05 4.09
C ARG A 202 -18.89 0.79 3.00
N GLY A 203 -17.56 0.74 2.95
CA GLY A 203 -16.80 1.62 2.05
C GLY A 203 -17.15 3.09 2.29
N ALA A 204 -17.50 3.80 1.23
CA ALA A 204 -17.92 5.21 1.28
C ALA A 204 -19.33 5.45 1.88
N GLY A 205 -19.81 4.58 2.78
CA GLY A 205 -21.04 4.83 3.57
C GLY A 205 -22.30 4.17 3.00
N LEU A 206 -22.24 2.94 2.51
CA LEU A 206 -23.41 2.17 2.08
C LEU A 206 -24.46 2.01 3.19
N SER A 207 -25.73 2.02 2.80
CA SER A 207 -26.87 1.60 3.65
C SER A 207 -26.76 0.10 4.01
N ASP A 208 -27.58 -0.36 4.94
CA ASP A 208 -27.64 -1.80 5.30
C ASP A 208 -28.03 -2.68 4.10
N GLU A 209 -28.92 -2.19 3.25
CA GLU A 209 -29.30 -2.87 2.02
C GLU A 209 -28.14 -2.90 1.01
N GLY A 210 -27.42 -1.78 0.84
CA GLY A 210 -26.23 -1.70 0.00
C GLY A 210 -25.11 -2.63 0.49
N LEU A 211 -24.90 -2.72 1.81
CA LEU A 211 -23.96 -3.67 2.39
C LEU A 211 -24.34 -5.13 2.12
N ARG A 212 -25.63 -5.48 2.23
CA ARG A 212 -26.11 -6.82 1.86
C ARG A 212 -25.86 -7.15 0.40
N ARG A 213 -26.18 -6.20 -0.53
CA ARG A 213 -25.87 -6.39 -1.97
C ARG A 213 -24.37 -6.59 -2.20
N LYS A 214 -23.52 -5.82 -1.52
CA LYS A 214 -22.05 -5.94 -1.63
C LYS A 214 -21.57 -7.31 -1.18
N ILE A 215 -22.03 -7.80 -0.04
CA ILE A 215 -21.70 -9.15 0.46
C ILE A 215 -22.17 -10.23 -0.51
N ASP A 216 -23.38 -10.12 -1.05
CA ASP A 216 -23.91 -11.09 -2.02
C ASP A 216 -23.15 -11.07 -3.36
N ALA A 217 -22.73 -9.90 -3.84
CA ALA A 217 -21.91 -9.78 -5.02
C ALA A 217 -20.55 -10.48 -4.82
N ILE A 218 -19.90 -10.28 -3.67
CA ILE A 218 -18.64 -10.95 -3.34
C ILE A 218 -18.82 -12.47 -3.29
N ARG A 219 -19.84 -12.96 -2.61
CA ARG A 219 -20.15 -14.41 -2.53
C ARG A 219 -20.34 -15.03 -3.91
N ARG A 220 -21.15 -14.38 -4.78
CA ARG A 220 -21.36 -14.84 -6.16
C ARG A 220 -20.05 -14.87 -6.93
N GLY A 221 -19.24 -13.81 -6.83
CA GLY A 221 -17.94 -13.76 -7.50
C GLY A 221 -17.01 -14.89 -7.08
N ILE A 222 -16.93 -15.21 -5.78
CA ILE A 222 -16.13 -16.33 -5.28
C ILE A 222 -16.67 -17.66 -5.79
N VAL A 223 -18.00 -17.86 -5.82
CA VAL A 223 -18.61 -19.10 -6.32
C VAL A 223 -18.40 -19.29 -7.83
N VAL A 224 -18.54 -18.23 -8.61
CA VAL A 224 -18.37 -18.25 -10.06
C VAL A 224 -16.91 -18.54 -10.45
N ASN A 225 -15.97 -17.85 -9.83
CA ASN A 225 -14.55 -17.90 -10.21
C ASN A 225 -13.77 -19.01 -9.50
N ARG A 226 -14.22 -19.50 -8.34
CA ARG A 226 -13.56 -20.55 -7.53
C ARG A 226 -12.05 -20.33 -7.39
N PRO A 227 -11.61 -19.15 -6.94
CA PRO A 227 -10.20 -18.83 -6.85
C PRO A 227 -9.50 -19.72 -5.81
N ASP A 228 -8.27 -20.15 -6.14
CA ASP A 228 -7.42 -20.90 -5.22
C ASP A 228 -6.63 -19.92 -4.33
N ALA A 229 -6.81 -20.00 -3.02
CA ALA A 229 -6.09 -19.17 -2.05
C ALA A 229 -4.55 -19.38 -2.09
N ALA A 230 -4.07 -20.49 -2.61
CA ALA A 230 -2.65 -20.78 -2.79
C ALA A 230 -2.07 -20.11 -4.07
N ASP A 231 -2.91 -19.53 -4.92
CA ASP A 231 -2.53 -18.78 -6.12
C ASP A 231 -2.92 -17.30 -6.02
N PRO A 232 -2.12 -16.46 -5.34
CA PRO A 232 -2.46 -15.04 -5.15
C PRO A 232 -2.65 -14.26 -6.45
N LEU A 233 -1.92 -14.61 -7.51
CA LEU A 233 -2.10 -14.01 -8.83
C LEU A 233 -3.43 -14.39 -9.45
N GLY A 234 -3.85 -15.65 -9.31
CA GLY A 234 -5.17 -16.12 -9.73
C GLY A 234 -6.31 -15.46 -8.96
N VAL A 235 -6.14 -15.26 -7.64
CA VAL A 235 -7.11 -14.53 -6.80
C VAL A 235 -7.23 -13.07 -7.27
N LEU A 236 -6.11 -12.38 -7.53
CA LEU A 236 -6.12 -11.01 -8.08
C LEU A 236 -6.81 -10.95 -9.44
N ALA A 237 -6.51 -11.88 -10.33
CA ALA A 237 -7.12 -11.93 -11.66
C ALA A 237 -8.64 -12.17 -11.57
N ALA A 238 -9.06 -13.06 -10.68
CA ALA A 238 -10.46 -13.44 -10.53
C ALA A 238 -11.32 -12.34 -9.90
N LEU A 239 -10.83 -11.68 -8.84
CA LEU A 239 -11.64 -10.84 -7.93
C LEU A 239 -11.10 -9.43 -7.72
N GLY A 240 -9.88 -9.13 -8.20
CA GLY A 240 -9.19 -7.88 -7.92
C GLY A 240 -9.58 -6.71 -8.82
N GLY A 241 -8.74 -5.67 -8.80
CA GLY A 241 -8.80 -4.49 -9.65
C GLY A 241 -7.41 -4.17 -10.21
N PHE A 242 -7.34 -3.39 -11.29
CA PHE A 242 -6.06 -2.94 -11.85
C PHE A 242 -5.28 -2.04 -10.88
N ASP A 243 -5.98 -1.26 -10.06
CA ASP A 243 -5.43 -0.47 -8.95
C ASP A 243 -4.76 -1.36 -7.90
N ILE A 244 -5.45 -2.40 -7.40
CA ILE A 244 -4.92 -3.34 -6.40
C ILE A 244 -3.73 -4.12 -6.96
N ALA A 245 -3.84 -4.61 -8.20
CA ALA A 245 -2.75 -5.33 -8.86
C ALA A 245 -1.54 -4.42 -9.12
N GLY A 246 -1.77 -3.16 -9.51
CA GLY A 246 -0.72 -2.15 -9.64
C GLY A 246 -0.03 -1.84 -8.30
N LEU A 247 -0.82 -1.65 -7.23
CA LEU A 247 -0.29 -1.46 -5.88
C LEU A 247 0.50 -2.68 -5.38
N CYS A 248 0.06 -3.90 -5.69
CA CYS A 248 0.85 -5.11 -5.44
C CYS A 248 2.23 -4.99 -6.11
N GLY A 249 2.27 -4.53 -7.36
CA GLY A 249 3.51 -4.22 -8.08
C GLY A 249 4.35 -3.14 -7.42
N VAL A 250 3.74 -2.11 -6.82
CA VAL A 250 4.47 -1.07 -6.07
C VAL A 250 5.19 -1.67 -4.86
N PHE A 251 4.55 -2.55 -4.08
CA PHE A 251 5.21 -3.22 -2.95
C PHE A 251 6.33 -4.16 -3.40
N LEU A 252 6.12 -4.92 -4.48
CA LEU A 252 7.16 -5.76 -5.08
C LEU A 252 8.32 -4.93 -5.59
N GLY A 253 8.05 -3.81 -6.27
CA GLY A 253 9.04 -2.85 -6.74
C GLY A 253 9.84 -2.23 -5.60
N GLY A 254 9.19 -1.89 -4.50
CA GLY A 254 9.86 -1.40 -3.28
C GLY A 254 10.88 -2.40 -2.74
N ALA A 255 10.53 -3.70 -2.72
CA ALA A 255 11.43 -4.75 -2.28
C ALA A 255 12.59 -5.02 -3.24
N LEU A 256 12.35 -4.94 -4.55
CA LEU A 256 13.36 -5.08 -5.60
C LEU A 256 14.37 -3.92 -5.56
N GLU A 257 13.86 -2.70 -5.38
CA GLU A 257 14.64 -1.48 -5.46
C GLU A 257 15.14 -0.99 -4.09
N ASN A 258 14.81 -1.67 -3.00
CA ASN A 258 15.09 -1.25 -1.62
C ASN A 258 14.55 0.16 -1.30
N VAL A 259 13.33 0.45 -1.74
CA VAL A 259 12.59 1.69 -1.47
C VAL A 259 11.51 1.41 -0.45
N PRO A 260 11.44 2.12 0.70
CA PRO A 260 10.36 1.99 1.66
C PRO A 260 9.03 2.40 1.04
N ILE A 261 8.01 1.55 1.22
CA ILE A 261 6.65 1.79 0.73
C ILE A 261 5.71 1.95 1.94
N LEU A 262 5.22 3.17 2.16
CA LEU A 262 4.21 3.46 3.17
C LEU A 262 2.85 2.94 2.68
N MET A 263 2.37 1.93 3.37
CA MET A 263 1.07 1.32 3.12
C MET A 263 -0.03 2.22 3.71
N ASP A 264 -0.96 2.65 2.87
CA ASP A 264 -2.15 3.41 3.29
C ASP A 264 -3.13 2.50 4.07
N GLY A 265 -4.41 2.52 3.76
CA GLY A 265 -5.44 1.80 4.48
C GLY A 265 -5.66 0.35 4.04
N PHE A 266 -6.92 -0.08 4.13
CA PHE A 266 -7.34 -1.46 3.86
C PHE A 266 -7.01 -1.95 2.44
N ILE A 267 -7.31 -1.16 1.42
CA ILE A 267 -7.09 -1.54 0.01
C ILE A 267 -5.61 -1.73 -0.28
N SER A 268 -4.77 -0.78 0.15
CA SER A 268 -3.31 -0.90 0.08
C SER A 268 -2.79 -2.10 0.87
N GLY A 269 -3.39 -2.39 2.03
CA GLY A 269 -3.06 -3.56 2.83
C GLY A 269 -3.33 -4.87 2.10
N VAL A 270 -4.45 -4.97 1.38
CA VAL A 270 -4.77 -6.14 0.55
C VAL A 270 -3.77 -6.29 -0.60
N ALA A 271 -3.38 -5.19 -1.23
CA ALA A 271 -2.34 -5.21 -2.26
C ALA A 271 -0.97 -5.66 -1.70
N ALA A 272 -0.60 -5.18 -0.50
CA ALA A 272 0.60 -5.63 0.21
C ALA A 272 0.53 -7.13 0.56
N LEU A 273 -0.65 -7.61 1.00
CA LEU A 273 -0.88 -9.04 1.28
C LEU A 273 -0.64 -9.88 0.02
N CYS A 274 -1.18 -9.45 -1.14
CA CYS A 274 -0.92 -10.12 -2.42
C CYS A 274 0.58 -10.15 -2.75
N ALA A 275 1.28 -9.03 -2.56
CA ALA A 275 2.72 -8.92 -2.82
C ALA A 275 3.53 -9.87 -1.93
N VAL A 276 3.22 -9.93 -0.64
CA VAL A 276 3.91 -10.81 0.32
C VAL A 276 3.59 -12.29 0.07
N ARG A 277 2.36 -12.62 -0.36
CA ARG A 277 1.99 -13.99 -0.77
C ARG A 277 2.69 -14.42 -2.06
N LEU A 278 2.93 -13.50 -3.01
CA LEU A 278 3.72 -13.76 -4.22
C LEU A 278 5.23 -13.84 -3.95
N CYS A 279 5.71 -13.02 -3.03
CA CYS A 279 7.14 -12.94 -2.66
C CYS A 279 7.26 -12.59 -1.16
N PRO A 280 7.43 -13.57 -0.27
CA PRO A 280 7.51 -13.31 1.18
C PRO A 280 8.59 -12.29 1.57
N ALA A 281 9.70 -12.23 0.81
CA ALA A 281 10.76 -11.25 1.02
C ALA A 281 10.31 -9.79 0.75
N ALA A 282 9.17 -9.57 0.08
CA ALA A 282 8.63 -8.24 -0.16
C ALA A 282 8.14 -7.56 1.14
N ALA A 283 7.88 -8.33 2.20
CA ALA A 283 7.49 -7.79 3.51
C ALA A 283 8.48 -6.75 4.07
N LYS A 284 9.77 -6.82 3.66
CA LYS A 284 10.80 -5.86 4.09
C LYS A 284 10.52 -4.42 3.63
N ALA A 285 9.79 -4.24 2.52
CA ALA A 285 9.48 -2.92 1.96
C ALA A 285 8.14 -2.37 2.42
N VAL A 286 7.33 -3.13 3.16
CA VAL A 286 5.99 -2.73 3.62
C VAL A 286 6.09 -2.04 4.97
N PHE A 287 5.69 -0.75 5.02
CA PHE A 287 5.63 0.07 6.24
C PHE A 287 4.20 0.52 6.49
N ALA A 288 3.59 0.04 7.57
CA ALA A 288 2.20 0.36 7.90
C ALA A 288 2.07 1.78 8.48
N SER A 289 1.25 2.61 7.87
CA SER A 289 0.99 3.98 8.32
C SER A 289 -0.11 4.05 9.38
N HIS A 290 -1.30 3.54 9.09
CA HIS A 290 -2.46 3.62 9.97
C HIS A 290 -3.31 2.36 9.89
N VAL A 291 -4.17 2.16 10.88
CA VAL A 291 -5.27 1.20 10.80
C VAL A 291 -6.51 1.89 10.24
N SER A 292 -7.01 1.40 9.09
CA SER A 292 -8.27 1.87 8.52
C SER A 292 -9.46 1.42 9.39
N SER A 293 -10.57 2.16 9.35
CA SER A 293 -11.82 1.78 10.01
C SER A 293 -12.58 0.64 9.30
N GLU A 294 -12.12 0.17 8.13
CA GLU A 294 -12.69 -1.00 7.46
C GLU A 294 -12.51 -2.27 8.32
N PRO A 295 -13.52 -3.14 8.44
CA PRO A 295 -13.53 -4.27 9.37
C PRO A 295 -12.31 -5.19 9.24
N ALA A 296 -11.91 -5.49 8.02
CA ALA A 296 -10.80 -6.41 7.75
C ALA A 296 -9.41 -5.78 7.89
N ALA A 297 -9.30 -4.46 8.12
CA ALA A 297 -8.00 -3.78 8.13
C ALA A 297 -7.04 -4.34 9.19
N ARG A 298 -7.54 -4.64 10.40
CA ARG A 298 -6.71 -5.23 11.47
C ARG A 298 -6.25 -6.63 11.13
N LEU A 299 -7.12 -7.47 10.56
CA LEU A 299 -6.79 -8.84 10.17
C LEU A 299 -5.70 -8.87 9.09
N VAL A 300 -5.76 -7.94 8.14
CA VAL A 300 -4.72 -7.79 7.09
C VAL A 300 -3.40 -7.34 7.72
N LEU A 301 -3.40 -6.40 8.65
CA LEU A 301 -2.20 -5.95 9.36
C LEU A 301 -1.57 -7.07 10.20
N GLU A 302 -2.39 -7.85 10.90
CA GLU A 302 -1.97 -9.01 11.68
C GLU A 302 -1.34 -10.09 10.80
N GLU A 303 -1.96 -10.42 9.67
CA GLU A 303 -1.42 -11.39 8.70
C GLU A 303 -0.08 -10.93 8.09
N LEU A 304 0.09 -9.63 7.88
CA LEU A 304 1.34 -9.03 7.41
C LEU A 304 2.40 -8.88 8.51
N ASP A 305 2.06 -9.17 9.77
CA ASP A 305 2.88 -8.85 10.96
C ASP A 305 3.33 -7.37 10.97
N LYS A 306 2.39 -6.47 10.66
CA LYS A 306 2.64 -5.02 10.63
C LYS A 306 1.84 -4.29 11.69
N LYS A 307 2.52 -3.40 12.40
CA LYS A 307 1.89 -2.54 13.43
C LYS A 307 1.79 -1.11 12.88
N PRO A 308 0.59 -0.53 12.81
CA PRO A 308 0.40 0.84 12.32
C PRO A 308 0.96 1.87 13.30
N LEU A 309 1.30 3.07 12.78
CA LEU A 309 1.70 4.22 13.60
C LEU A 309 0.48 4.99 14.12
N ILE A 310 -0.59 5.07 13.34
CA ILE A 310 -1.75 5.91 13.60
C ILE A 310 -3.01 5.06 13.80
N THR A 311 -3.80 5.39 14.83
CA THR A 311 -5.15 4.89 15.05
C THR A 311 -6.09 6.09 15.19
N ALA A 312 -6.71 6.51 14.08
CA ALA A 312 -7.52 7.73 14.00
C ALA A 312 -8.81 7.54 13.19
N ASN A 313 -9.28 6.31 13.03
CA ASN A 313 -10.50 5.96 12.27
C ASN A 313 -10.51 6.49 10.84
N LEU A 314 -9.35 6.58 10.18
CA LEU A 314 -9.23 7.05 8.81
C LEU A 314 -9.83 6.01 7.84
N HIS A 315 -10.54 6.51 6.80
CA HIS A 315 -11.15 5.68 5.76
C HIS A 315 -11.41 6.45 4.46
N LEU A 316 -10.63 7.50 4.18
CA LEU A 316 -10.82 8.31 2.99
C LEU A 316 -10.25 7.62 1.74
N GLY A 317 -9.08 7.00 1.83
CA GLY A 317 -8.31 6.53 0.68
C GLY A 317 -7.35 7.59 0.12
N GLU A 318 -7.06 7.53 -1.16
CA GLU A 318 -6.15 8.42 -1.90
C GLU A 318 -4.69 8.41 -1.40
N GLY A 319 -4.34 7.62 -0.39
CA GLY A 319 -3.03 7.67 0.30
C GLY A 319 -2.98 8.65 1.48
N THR A 320 -4.15 9.15 1.92
CA THR A 320 -4.20 10.18 2.98
C THR A 320 -3.65 9.70 4.31
N GLY A 321 -3.87 8.44 4.68
CA GLY A 321 -3.33 7.88 5.92
C GLY A 321 -1.82 7.66 5.87
N ALA A 322 -1.31 7.24 4.71
CA ALA A 322 0.13 7.13 4.49
C ALA A 322 0.81 8.50 4.59
N VAL A 323 0.27 9.51 3.91
CA VAL A 323 0.77 10.90 3.98
C VAL A 323 0.68 11.48 5.39
N ALA A 324 -0.41 11.19 6.14
CA ALA A 324 -0.57 11.63 7.53
C ALA A 324 0.54 11.10 8.46
N SER A 325 1.19 9.99 8.12
CA SER A 325 2.28 9.41 8.93
C SER A 325 3.65 10.06 8.66
N LEU A 326 3.82 10.80 7.56
CA LEU A 326 5.12 11.39 7.18
C LEU A 326 5.73 12.33 8.23
N PRO A 327 4.96 13.20 8.92
CA PRO A 327 5.52 14.01 10.00
C PRO A 327 6.10 13.19 11.17
N LEU A 328 5.60 11.98 11.43
CA LEU A 328 6.17 11.09 12.44
C LEU A 328 7.55 10.56 12.01
N TRP A 329 7.74 10.30 10.71
CA TRP A 329 9.04 9.98 10.15
C TRP A 329 10.03 11.14 10.29
N ASP A 330 9.57 12.38 10.02
CA ASP A 330 10.41 13.57 10.16
C ASP A 330 10.86 13.76 11.61
N MET A 331 9.94 13.61 12.59
CA MET A 331 10.27 13.68 14.02
C MET A 331 11.26 12.58 14.43
N ALA A 332 11.06 11.34 13.96
CA ALA A 332 11.97 10.24 14.25
C ALA A 332 13.38 10.51 13.71
N LEU A 333 13.48 10.90 12.43
CA LEU A 333 14.76 11.20 11.79
C LEU A 333 15.43 12.45 12.37
N ALA A 334 14.66 13.45 12.79
CA ALA A 334 15.22 14.63 13.47
C ALA A 334 15.91 14.26 14.79
N VAL A 335 15.31 13.35 15.57
CA VAL A 335 15.95 12.85 16.81
C VAL A 335 17.13 11.94 16.47
N TYR A 336 16.96 11.03 15.52
CA TYR A 336 18.01 10.08 15.08
C TYR A 336 19.28 10.79 14.64
N ASN A 337 19.15 11.84 13.84
CA ASN A 337 20.27 12.56 13.24
C ASN A 337 20.79 13.74 14.07
N GLY A 338 20.00 14.27 15.00
CA GLY A 338 20.31 15.56 15.66
C GLY A 338 20.38 15.53 17.18
N CYS A 339 19.98 14.43 17.84
CA CYS A 339 20.09 14.33 19.28
C CYS A 339 21.54 14.00 19.69
N TYR A 340 22.04 14.61 20.76
CA TYR A 340 23.37 14.33 21.30
C TYR A 340 23.43 12.92 21.92
N SER A 341 24.62 12.32 21.87
CA SER A 341 24.91 11.02 22.49
C SER A 341 25.17 11.14 24.00
N PHE A 342 25.10 10.00 24.71
CA PHE A 342 25.54 9.94 26.11
C PHE A 342 26.97 10.43 26.30
N ALA A 343 27.88 10.06 25.37
CA ALA A 343 29.28 10.47 25.41
C ALA A 343 29.45 11.97 25.26
N GLU A 344 28.76 12.62 24.31
CA GLU A 344 28.78 14.08 24.12
C GLU A 344 28.18 14.84 25.31
N GLY A 345 27.15 14.27 25.94
CA GLY A 345 26.51 14.83 27.12
C GLY A 345 27.24 14.57 28.44
N GLY A 346 28.32 13.76 28.45
CA GLY A 346 29.01 13.35 29.66
C GLY A 346 28.12 12.53 30.61
N ILE A 347 27.11 11.85 30.07
CA ILE A 347 26.11 11.08 30.84
C ILE A 347 26.47 9.59 30.74
N THR A 348 26.41 8.86 31.85
CA THR A 348 26.59 7.40 31.83
C THR A 348 25.44 6.74 31.04
N PRO A 349 25.75 5.91 30.02
CA PRO A 349 24.73 5.21 29.26
C PRO A 349 23.84 4.32 30.15
N TYR A 350 22.56 4.24 29.81
CA TYR A 350 21.65 3.30 30.46
C TYR A 350 21.98 1.86 30.06
N THR A 351 21.91 0.95 31.02
CA THR A 351 21.97 -0.48 30.78
C THR A 351 20.56 -1.07 30.78
N PRO A 352 20.24 -1.98 29.82
CA PRO A 352 18.94 -2.67 29.85
C PRO A 352 18.75 -3.34 31.22
N GLN A 353 17.62 -3.08 31.87
CA GLN A 353 17.22 -3.81 33.06
C GLN A 353 16.36 -5.00 32.58
N CYS A 354 16.75 -6.23 32.91
CA CYS A 354 16.00 -7.45 32.56
C CYS A 354 14.70 -7.54 33.35
#